data_abe3496caec5b936942d242733101430
#
_entry.id   abe3496caec5b936942d242733101430
#
_cell.length_a   1.000
_cell.length_b   1.000
_cell.length_c   1.000
_cell.angle_alpha   90.00
_cell.angle_beta   90.00
_cell.angle_gamma   90.00
#
_symmetry.space_group_name_H-M   'P 1'
#
loop_
_entity.id
_entity.type
_entity.pdbx_description
1 polymer ?
#
loop_
_entity_poly.entity_id
_entity_poly.type
_entity_poly.pdbx_seq_one_letter_code
_entity_poly.pdbx_strand_id
1 'polypeptide(L)'
;KPIRDLRAAFPNREIAAGMVPYNVVWADNATLKRSSIGDVVLERTPITAELAAALKNAVEPVALSDAISAVQHGKLLLNLNNPINALSGKTLFHQLREREYRRAYAAVLQEAITVLDHASIAHAKSGPLPAAKIVKMLRTPNWFFNTLVLPRQKLDPNSQTSMAQDLSAGKPTEIDTINGEILHIAQKSDTSAPLNAAIMNLIKKAENGGKTQYSGAELCA
;
A
#
# COMPACT_ATOMS: atom_id res chain seq x y z
N LYS A 1 12.80 4.58 -3.34
CA LYS A 1 13.58 4.63 -4.61
C LYS A 1 13.38 5.94 -5.38
N PRO A 2 12.16 6.37 -5.76
CA PRO A 2 11.98 7.56 -6.60
C PRO A 2 12.61 8.85 -6.02
N ILE A 3 12.45 9.10 -4.72
CA ILE A 3 12.96 10.35 -4.09
C ILE A 3 14.48 10.40 -4.10
N ARG A 4 15.16 9.28 -3.85
CA ARG A 4 16.60 9.17 -3.89
C ARG A 4 17.14 9.43 -5.31
N ASP A 5 16.49 8.83 -6.31
CA ASP A 5 16.87 8.95 -7.70
C ASP A 5 16.67 10.40 -8.19
N LEU A 6 15.57 11.07 -7.75
CA LEU A 6 15.34 12.49 -8.03
C LEU A 6 16.39 13.39 -7.37
N ARG A 7 16.74 13.15 -6.10
CA ARG A 7 17.79 13.92 -5.40
C ARG A 7 19.15 13.76 -6.07
N ALA A 8 19.45 12.56 -6.58
CA ALA A 8 20.68 12.32 -7.33
C ALA A 8 20.68 13.02 -8.70
N ALA A 9 19.53 13.02 -9.39
CA ALA A 9 19.40 13.65 -10.71
C ALA A 9 19.39 15.20 -10.63
N PHE A 10 18.93 15.76 -9.50
CA PHE A 10 18.78 17.19 -9.32
C PHE A 10 19.49 17.69 -8.06
N PRO A 11 20.83 17.61 -7.96
CA PRO A 11 21.58 17.90 -6.73
C PRO A 11 21.45 19.34 -6.25
N ASN A 12 21.13 20.27 -7.16
CA ASN A 12 20.97 21.70 -6.86
C ASN A 12 19.50 22.10 -6.61
N ARG A 13 18.60 21.13 -6.48
CA ARG A 13 17.19 21.38 -6.17
C ARG A 13 16.83 20.78 -4.82
N GLU A 14 16.04 21.51 -4.04
CA GLU A 14 15.42 20.93 -2.87
C GLU A 14 14.29 20.00 -3.30
N ILE A 15 14.38 18.73 -2.93
CA ILE A 15 13.39 17.70 -3.23
C ILE A 15 12.90 17.15 -1.92
N ALA A 16 11.69 17.54 -1.53
CA ALA A 16 11.01 17.06 -0.36
C ALA A 16 10.23 15.78 -0.67
N ALA A 17 10.28 14.82 0.24
CA ALA A 17 9.47 13.63 0.16
C ALA A 17 8.02 13.91 0.61
N GLY A 18 7.06 13.15 0.05
CA GLY A 18 5.67 13.25 0.46
C GLY A 18 4.96 11.90 0.43
N MET A 19 3.81 11.86 1.08
CA MET A 19 2.90 10.72 1.05
C MET A 19 1.46 11.23 0.91
N VAL A 20 0.76 10.73 -0.10
CA VAL A 20 -0.68 10.98 -0.31
C VAL A 20 -1.43 9.71 0.11
N PRO A 21 -2.31 9.77 1.13
CA PRO A 21 -2.94 8.57 1.70
C PRO A 21 -4.18 8.10 0.95
N TYR A 22 -4.68 8.89 0.00
CA TYR A 22 -5.94 8.63 -0.67
C TYR A 22 -5.78 8.48 -2.18
N ASN A 23 -6.75 7.81 -2.79
CA ASN A 23 -6.91 7.75 -4.22
C ASN A 23 -7.92 8.80 -4.68
N VAL A 24 -7.72 9.30 -5.88
CA VAL A 24 -8.65 10.21 -6.58
C VAL A 24 -9.15 9.49 -7.81
N VAL A 25 -10.46 9.43 -7.99
CA VAL A 25 -11.12 8.80 -9.12
C VAL A 25 -12.03 9.81 -9.82
N TRP A 26 -12.20 9.66 -11.13
CA TRP A 26 -13.22 10.38 -11.86
C TRP A 26 -14.60 9.86 -11.44
N ALA A 27 -15.46 10.72 -10.90
CA ALA A 27 -16.84 10.40 -10.63
C ALA A 27 -17.70 10.55 -11.92
N ASP A 28 -17.32 11.51 -12.75
CA ASP A 28 -17.85 11.79 -14.08
C ASP A 28 -16.77 12.53 -14.90
N ASN A 29 -17.09 12.98 -16.11
CA ASN A 29 -16.14 13.64 -17.01
C ASN A 29 -15.55 14.96 -16.51
N ALA A 30 -16.08 15.53 -15.42
CA ALA A 30 -15.67 16.84 -14.90
C ALA A 30 -15.36 16.83 -13.41
N THR A 31 -15.71 15.75 -12.67
CA THR A 31 -15.65 15.70 -11.21
C THR A 31 -14.64 14.67 -10.74
N LEU A 32 -13.63 15.11 -10.00
CA LEU A 32 -12.71 14.25 -9.27
C LEU A 32 -13.28 13.97 -7.88
N LYS A 33 -13.35 12.69 -7.52
CA LYS A 33 -13.82 12.24 -6.20
C LYS A 33 -12.66 11.59 -5.45
N ARG A 34 -12.41 12.05 -4.24
CA ARG A 34 -11.51 11.41 -3.29
C ARG A 34 -12.18 10.15 -2.74
N SER A 35 -11.52 9.00 -2.83
CA SER A 35 -12.10 7.69 -2.49
C SER A 35 -11.71 7.16 -1.10
N SER A 36 -10.79 7.84 -0.40
CA SER A 36 -10.37 7.46 0.95
C SER A 36 -9.97 8.66 1.80
N ILE A 37 -9.87 8.47 3.10
CA ILE A 37 -9.58 9.52 4.10
C ILE A 37 -8.09 9.51 4.45
N GLY A 38 -7.55 10.68 4.78
CA GLY A 38 -6.19 10.88 5.30
C GLY A 38 -5.62 12.21 4.82
N ASP A 39 -4.64 12.75 5.52
CA ASP A 39 -4.01 14.02 5.17
C ASP A 39 -2.75 13.78 4.34
N VAL A 40 -2.46 14.69 3.40
CA VAL A 40 -1.17 14.70 2.72
C VAL A 40 -0.09 14.97 3.75
N VAL A 41 0.97 14.16 3.74
CA VAL A 41 2.10 14.32 4.64
C VAL A 41 3.34 14.65 3.82
N LEU A 42 4.02 15.75 4.16
CA LEU A 42 5.30 16.14 3.55
C LEU A 42 6.44 16.04 4.56
N GLU A 43 7.63 15.77 4.04
CA GLU A 43 8.87 15.92 4.78
C GLU A 43 8.98 17.38 5.29
N ARG A 44 9.35 17.54 6.55
CA ARG A 44 9.53 18.89 7.11
C ARG A 44 10.81 19.51 6.59
N THR A 45 10.67 20.56 5.80
CA THR A 45 11.73 21.45 5.34
C THR A 45 11.25 22.90 5.46
N PRO A 46 12.11 23.92 5.35
CA PRO A 46 11.66 25.32 5.35
C PRO A 46 10.59 25.58 4.29
N ILE A 47 10.80 25.10 3.06
CA ILE A 47 9.86 25.30 1.94
C ILE A 47 8.52 24.60 2.18
N THR A 48 8.54 23.35 2.66
CA THR A 48 7.30 22.63 2.95
C THR A 48 6.56 23.18 4.16
N ALA A 49 7.26 23.82 5.10
CA ALA A 49 6.63 24.52 6.22
C ALA A 49 5.88 25.78 5.75
N GLU A 50 6.48 26.57 4.84
CA GLU A 50 5.81 27.71 4.21
C GLU A 50 4.59 27.26 3.40
N LEU A 51 4.73 26.19 2.60
CA LEU A 51 3.62 25.61 1.83
C LEU A 51 2.48 25.15 2.74
N ALA A 52 2.79 24.42 3.82
CA ALA A 52 1.79 23.96 4.78
C ALA A 52 1.07 25.13 5.47
N ALA A 53 1.79 26.21 5.80
CA ALA A 53 1.19 27.42 6.35
C ALA A 53 0.25 28.11 5.36
N ALA A 54 0.64 28.21 4.09
CA ALA A 54 -0.20 28.75 3.02
C ALA A 54 -1.48 27.93 2.77
N LEU A 55 -1.37 26.60 2.90
CA LEU A 55 -2.50 25.66 2.69
C LEU A 55 -3.31 25.38 3.97
N LYS A 56 -3.03 26.02 5.08
CA LYS A 56 -3.67 25.73 6.38
C LYS A 56 -5.21 25.78 6.33
N ASN A 57 -5.76 26.66 5.50
CA ASN A 57 -7.21 26.84 5.33
C ASN A 57 -7.72 26.23 4.02
N ALA A 58 -6.91 25.45 3.32
CA ALA A 58 -7.33 24.78 2.11
C ALA A 58 -8.22 23.57 2.43
N VAL A 59 -8.91 23.07 1.41
CA VAL A 59 -9.74 21.86 1.49
C VAL A 59 -8.88 20.63 1.86
N GLU A 60 -7.59 20.66 1.48
CA GLU A 60 -6.63 19.59 1.74
C GLU A 60 -5.46 20.15 2.58
N PRO A 61 -5.57 20.13 3.90
CA PRO A 61 -4.47 20.52 4.76
C PRO A 61 -3.28 19.56 4.63
N VAL A 62 -2.08 20.10 4.79
CA VAL A 62 -0.83 19.34 4.70
C VAL A 62 -0.24 19.17 6.10
N ALA A 63 0.03 17.95 6.50
CA ALA A 63 0.77 17.63 7.69
C ALA A 63 2.29 17.56 7.39
N LEU A 64 3.12 17.93 8.35
CA LEU A 64 4.58 17.86 8.24
C LEU A 64 5.12 16.73 9.12
N SER A 65 6.11 16.00 8.61
CA SER A 65 6.74 14.89 9.31
C SER A 65 8.27 15.02 9.29
N ASP A 66 8.89 14.88 10.46
CA ASP A 66 10.33 14.73 10.60
C ASP A 66 10.81 13.29 10.31
N ALA A 67 9.86 12.35 10.18
CA ALA A 67 10.11 10.94 9.90
C ALA A 67 9.34 10.47 8.66
N ILE A 68 9.38 11.22 7.56
CA ILE A 68 8.61 10.94 6.35
C ILE A 68 8.86 9.54 5.77
N SER A 69 10.09 9.04 5.88
CA SER A 69 10.42 7.67 5.46
C SER A 69 9.61 6.62 6.22
N ALA A 70 9.44 6.78 7.53
CA ALA A 70 8.60 5.87 8.33
C ALA A 70 7.13 5.94 7.91
N VAL A 71 6.62 7.12 7.56
CA VAL A 71 5.26 7.30 7.01
C VAL A 71 5.10 6.58 5.68
N GLN A 72 6.08 6.72 4.79
CA GLN A 72 6.08 6.04 3.49
C GLN A 72 6.13 4.52 3.63
N HIS A 73 6.97 3.97 4.53
CA HIS A 73 7.00 2.53 4.82
C HIS A 73 5.69 2.04 5.44
N GLY A 74 5.06 2.83 6.30
CA GLY A 74 3.74 2.50 6.83
C GLY A 74 2.68 2.36 5.73
N LYS A 75 2.68 3.27 4.74
CA LYS A 75 1.81 3.16 3.57
C LYS A 75 2.17 1.97 2.68
N LEU A 76 3.47 1.72 2.45
CA LEU A 76 3.95 0.57 1.70
C LEU A 76 3.39 -0.74 2.26
N LEU A 77 3.42 -0.92 3.57
CA LEU A 77 2.87 -2.10 4.24
C LEU A 77 1.36 -2.30 3.96
N LEU A 78 0.56 -1.22 3.94
CA LEU A 78 -0.86 -1.32 3.58
C LEU A 78 -1.06 -1.66 2.11
N ASN A 79 -0.21 -1.14 1.23
CA ASN A 79 -0.29 -1.39 -0.21
C ASN A 79 0.06 -2.84 -0.59
N LEU A 80 0.64 -3.64 0.31
CA LEU A 80 0.86 -5.07 0.10
C LEU A 80 -0.45 -5.88 -0.08
N ASN A 81 -1.61 -5.29 0.22
CA ASN A 81 -2.89 -5.88 -0.16
C ASN A 81 -3.23 -5.70 -1.65
N ASN A 82 -2.63 -4.74 -2.33
CA ASN A 82 -2.99 -4.42 -3.72
C ASN A 82 -2.76 -5.60 -4.68
N PRO A 83 -1.60 -6.30 -4.64
CA PRO A 83 -1.40 -7.47 -5.49
C PRO A 83 -2.30 -8.67 -5.09
N ILE A 84 -2.61 -8.87 -3.80
CA ILE A 84 -3.55 -9.90 -3.37
C ILE A 84 -4.95 -9.61 -3.94
N ASN A 85 -5.39 -8.36 -3.90
CA ASN A 85 -6.66 -7.95 -4.49
C ASN A 85 -6.66 -8.12 -6.01
N ALA A 86 -5.61 -7.69 -6.70
CA ALA A 86 -5.49 -7.85 -8.15
C ALA A 86 -5.57 -9.33 -8.57
N LEU A 87 -4.82 -10.21 -7.90
CA LEU A 87 -4.80 -11.65 -8.16
C LEU A 87 -6.08 -12.37 -7.73
N SER A 88 -6.90 -11.79 -6.87
CA SER A 88 -8.18 -12.39 -6.48
C SER A 88 -9.26 -12.27 -7.55
N GLY A 89 -9.15 -11.31 -8.46
CA GLY A 89 -10.19 -10.96 -9.42
C GLY A 89 -11.49 -10.44 -8.79
N LYS A 90 -11.46 -10.10 -7.49
CA LYS A 90 -12.62 -9.68 -6.69
C LYS A 90 -12.56 -8.21 -6.34
N THR A 91 -13.70 -7.61 -5.99
CA THR A 91 -13.68 -6.31 -5.32
C THR A 91 -13.00 -6.42 -3.95
N LEU A 92 -12.46 -5.33 -3.45
CA LEU A 92 -11.77 -5.29 -2.16
C LEU A 92 -12.67 -5.79 -1.00
N PHE A 93 -13.96 -5.44 -1.06
CA PHE A 93 -14.95 -5.92 -0.09
C PHE A 93 -15.09 -7.45 -0.12
N HIS A 94 -15.27 -8.06 -1.30
CA HIS A 94 -15.44 -9.51 -1.43
C HIS A 94 -14.14 -10.26 -1.10
N GLN A 95 -12.99 -9.78 -1.53
CA GLN A 95 -11.70 -10.35 -1.18
C GLN A 95 -11.50 -10.40 0.35
N LEU A 96 -11.80 -9.31 1.08
CA LEU A 96 -11.62 -9.27 2.52
C LEU A 96 -12.65 -10.10 3.31
N ARG A 97 -13.81 -10.41 2.74
CA ARG A 97 -14.77 -11.33 3.37
C ARG A 97 -14.26 -12.77 3.47
N GLU A 98 -13.37 -13.18 2.59
CA GLU A 98 -12.86 -14.55 2.51
C GLU A 98 -11.56 -14.69 3.31
N ARG A 99 -11.57 -15.59 4.29
CA ARG A 99 -10.47 -15.77 5.23
C ARG A 99 -9.15 -16.14 4.55
N GLU A 100 -9.19 -16.89 3.48
CA GLU A 100 -7.99 -17.34 2.78
C GLU A 100 -7.21 -16.17 2.17
N TYR A 101 -7.88 -15.24 1.50
CA TYR A 101 -7.23 -14.02 1.00
C TYR A 101 -6.70 -13.14 2.14
N ARG A 102 -7.43 -13.06 3.26
CA ARG A 102 -6.93 -12.34 4.44
C ARG A 102 -5.68 -13.00 5.02
N ARG A 103 -5.60 -14.34 4.99
CA ARG A 103 -4.41 -15.08 5.44
C ARG A 103 -3.23 -14.84 4.53
N ALA A 104 -3.43 -14.86 3.20
CA ALA A 104 -2.38 -14.51 2.23
C ALA A 104 -1.85 -13.09 2.48
N TYR A 105 -2.74 -12.10 2.59
CA TYR A 105 -2.34 -10.74 2.92
C TYR A 105 -1.62 -10.66 4.28
N ALA A 106 -2.14 -11.30 5.31
CA ALA A 106 -1.51 -11.32 6.63
C ALA A 106 -0.11 -11.95 6.62
N ALA A 107 0.13 -12.96 5.80
CA ALA A 107 1.44 -13.61 5.67
C ALA A 107 2.44 -12.70 4.98
N VAL A 108 2.07 -12.12 3.84
CA VAL A 108 2.90 -11.17 3.07
C VAL A 108 3.23 -9.92 3.90
N LEU A 109 2.24 -9.37 4.61
CA LEU A 109 2.40 -8.23 5.50
C LEU A 109 3.32 -8.55 6.69
N GLN A 110 3.16 -9.73 7.31
CA GLN A 110 4.03 -10.15 8.43
C GLN A 110 5.46 -10.32 7.98
N GLU A 111 5.70 -10.92 6.82
CA GLU A 111 7.05 -11.06 6.25
C GLU A 111 7.68 -9.69 6.02
N ALA A 112 6.96 -8.75 5.41
CA ALA A 112 7.45 -7.39 5.18
C ALA A 112 7.77 -6.64 6.48
N ILE A 113 6.94 -6.77 7.53
CA ILE A 113 7.25 -6.21 8.86
C ILE A 113 8.56 -6.80 9.39
N THR A 114 8.73 -8.13 9.30
CA THR A 114 9.95 -8.80 9.76
C THR A 114 11.19 -8.30 9.00
N VAL A 115 11.09 -8.09 7.69
CA VAL A 115 12.18 -7.52 6.87
C VAL A 115 12.53 -6.10 7.31
N LEU A 116 11.53 -5.24 7.52
CA LEU A 116 11.76 -3.85 7.95
C LEU A 116 12.37 -3.80 9.37
N ASP A 117 11.87 -4.62 10.29
CA ASP A 117 12.38 -4.70 11.66
C ASP A 117 13.84 -5.20 11.68
N HIS A 118 14.15 -6.24 10.87
CA HIS A 118 15.51 -6.76 10.73
C HIS A 118 16.47 -5.70 10.16
N ALA A 119 16.02 -4.93 9.19
CA ALA A 119 16.77 -3.81 8.61
C ALA A 119 16.82 -2.56 9.50
N SER A 120 16.20 -2.58 10.69
CA SER A 120 16.04 -1.42 11.59
C SER A 120 15.38 -0.21 10.90
N ILE A 121 14.46 -0.48 9.97
CA ILE A 121 13.72 0.54 9.24
C ILE A 121 12.40 0.82 9.97
N ALA A 122 12.24 2.04 10.47
CA ALA A 122 11.02 2.47 11.11
C ALA A 122 9.85 2.52 10.10
N HIS A 123 8.68 2.06 10.54
CA HIS A 123 7.43 2.19 9.80
C HIS A 123 6.33 2.75 10.70
N ALA A 124 5.78 3.89 10.30
CA ALA A 124 4.74 4.55 11.07
C ALA A 124 3.39 3.84 10.89
N LYS A 125 2.51 4.08 11.84
CA LYS A 125 1.11 3.71 11.71
C LYS A 125 0.51 4.43 10.48
N SER A 126 0.00 3.69 9.53
CA SER A 126 -0.76 4.21 8.39
C SER A 126 -2.21 3.71 8.49
N GLY A 127 -3.14 4.63 8.77
CA GLY A 127 -4.52 4.30 9.10
C GLY A 127 -4.78 4.08 10.60
N PRO A 128 -5.90 3.44 10.99
CA PRO A 128 -6.35 3.37 12.38
C PRO A 128 -5.50 2.46 13.29
N LEU A 129 -4.83 1.45 12.72
CA LEU A 129 -4.11 0.44 13.46
C LEU A 129 -2.65 0.31 13.00
N PRO A 130 -1.70 -0.02 13.92
CA PRO A 130 -0.36 -0.45 13.54
C PRO A 130 -0.40 -1.74 12.70
N ALA A 131 0.56 -1.93 11.78
CA ALA A 131 0.63 -3.07 10.86
C ALA A 131 0.56 -4.43 11.58
N ALA A 132 1.26 -4.61 12.70
CA ALA A 132 1.21 -5.84 13.49
C ALA A 132 -0.19 -6.16 14.05
N LYS A 133 -1.00 -5.14 14.40
CA LYS A 133 -2.39 -5.33 14.81
C LYS A 133 -3.28 -5.69 13.61
N ILE A 134 -2.99 -5.14 12.43
CA ILE A 134 -3.69 -5.50 11.19
C ILE A 134 -3.47 -6.98 10.89
N VAL A 135 -2.24 -7.50 10.99
CA VAL A 135 -1.94 -8.94 10.82
C VAL A 135 -2.81 -9.81 11.73
N LYS A 136 -2.89 -9.46 13.01
CA LYS A 136 -3.72 -10.21 13.98
C LYS A 136 -5.21 -10.16 13.60
N MET A 137 -5.70 -9.01 13.19
CA MET A 137 -7.08 -8.79 12.77
C MET A 137 -7.44 -9.58 11.51
N LEU A 138 -6.57 -9.62 10.50
CA LEU A 138 -6.77 -10.36 9.26
C LEU A 138 -6.88 -11.87 9.47
N ARG A 139 -6.22 -12.42 10.49
CA ARG A 139 -6.23 -13.84 10.85
C ARG A 139 -7.50 -14.29 11.58
N THR A 140 -8.35 -13.37 12.01
CA THR A 140 -9.57 -13.70 12.76
C THR A 140 -10.56 -14.55 11.94
N PRO A 141 -11.44 -15.33 12.58
CA PRO A 141 -12.49 -16.09 11.91
C PRO A 141 -13.43 -15.22 11.06
N ASN A 142 -14.06 -15.81 10.03
CA ASN A 142 -14.96 -15.07 9.14
C ASN A 142 -16.11 -14.38 9.88
N TRP A 143 -16.74 -15.08 10.84
CA TRP A 143 -17.86 -14.51 11.59
C TRP A 143 -17.45 -13.22 12.31
N PHE A 144 -16.29 -13.22 12.98
CA PHE A 144 -15.79 -12.06 13.69
C PHE A 144 -15.43 -10.91 12.73
N PHE A 145 -14.63 -11.22 11.71
CA PHE A 145 -14.18 -10.21 10.77
C PHE A 145 -15.35 -9.58 10.00
N ASN A 146 -16.26 -10.40 9.47
CA ASN A 146 -17.33 -9.94 8.60
C ASN A 146 -18.43 -9.17 9.35
N THR A 147 -18.63 -9.45 10.65
CA THR A 147 -19.65 -8.76 11.45
C THR A 147 -19.13 -7.56 12.20
N LEU A 148 -17.88 -7.60 12.68
CA LEU A 148 -17.35 -6.55 13.56
C LEU A 148 -16.29 -5.66 12.91
N VAL A 149 -15.47 -6.20 12.00
CA VAL A 149 -14.34 -5.46 11.43
C VAL A 149 -14.70 -4.82 10.08
N LEU A 150 -15.18 -5.64 9.15
CA LEU A 150 -15.41 -5.22 7.77
C LEU A 150 -16.43 -4.07 7.64
N PRO A 151 -17.55 -4.02 8.37
CA PRO A 151 -18.50 -2.91 8.27
C PRO A 151 -17.90 -1.57 8.71
N ARG A 152 -16.95 -1.60 9.65
CA ARG A 152 -16.25 -0.39 10.12
C ARG A 152 -15.29 0.20 9.11
N GLN A 153 -14.87 -0.57 8.10
CA GLN A 153 -13.99 -0.09 7.03
C GLN A 153 -14.71 0.83 6.05
N LYS A 154 -16.05 0.83 6.03
CA LYS A 154 -16.89 1.65 5.11
C LYS A 154 -16.43 1.54 3.66
N LEU A 155 -16.03 0.34 3.23
CA LEU A 155 -15.59 0.08 1.86
C LEU A 155 -16.78 0.14 0.91
N ASP A 156 -16.59 0.82 -0.21
CA ASP A 156 -17.52 0.69 -1.33
C ASP A 156 -17.48 -0.77 -1.84
N PRO A 157 -18.62 -1.47 -1.93
CA PRO A 157 -18.69 -2.85 -2.40
C PRO A 157 -18.08 -3.09 -3.78
N ASN A 158 -18.04 -2.06 -4.63
CA ASN A 158 -17.51 -2.11 -5.99
C ASN A 158 -16.05 -1.66 -6.09
N SER A 159 -15.44 -1.21 -4.99
CA SER A 159 -14.07 -0.71 -5.01
C SER A 159 -13.06 -1.81 -5.31
N GLN A 160 -12.07 -1.45 -6.10
CA GLN A 160 -10.88 -2.24 -6.38
C GLN A 160 -9.64 -1.42 -6.03
N THR A 161 -8.52 -2.08 -5.77
CA THR A 161 -7.24 -1.39 -5.62
C THR A 161 -6.76 -0.84 -6.97
N SER A 162 -5.88 0.18 -6.95
CA SER A 162 -5.27 0.72 -8.18
C SER A 162 -4.60 -0.37 -9.00
N MET A 163 -3.86 -1.28 -8.36
CA MET A 163 -3.20 -2.39 -9.04
C MET A 163 -4.18 -3.34 -9.75
N ALA A 164 -5.34 -3.63 -9.14
CA ALA A 164 -6.37 -4.44 -9.79
C ALA A 164 -6.95 -3.74 -11.02
N GLN A 165 -7.14 -2.43 -10.96
CA GLN A 165 -7.59 -1.62 -12.10
C GLN A 165 -6.54 -1.58 -13.22
N ASP A 166 -5.27 -1.37 -12.88
CA ASP A 166 -4.18 -1.34 -13.86
C ASP A 166 -4.02 -2.69 -14.56
N LEU A 167 -4.00 -3.79 -13.79
CA LEU A 167 -3.89 -5.14 -14.34
C LEU A 167 -5.07 -5.48 -15.26
N SER A 168 -6.30 -5.13 -14.87
CA SER A 168 -7.50 -5.36 -15.70
C SER A 168 -7.51 -4.51 -16.98
N ALA A 169 -6.86 -3.34 -16.94
CA ALA A 169 -6.70 -2.46 -18.10
C ALA A 169 -5.48 -2.81 -18.96
N GLY A 170 -4.74 -3.88 -18.65
CA GLY A 170 -3.52 -4.26 -19.37
C GLY A 170 -2.37 -3.25 -19.21
N LYS A 171 -2.39 -2.45 -18.14
CA LYS A 171 -1.34 -1.48 -17.83
C LYS A 171 -0.28 -2.10 -16.94
N PRO A 172 0.98 -1.63 -17.04
CA PRO A 172 2.02 -1.98 -16.06
C PRO A 172 1.58 -1.59 -14.65
N THR A 173 1.84 -2.47 -13.68
CA THR A 173 1.50 -2.23 -12.28
C THR A 173 2.67 -1.65 -11.48
N GLU A 174 2.38 -1.18 -10.26
CA GLU A 174 3.40 -0.71 -9.31
C GLU A 174 4.08 -1.83 -8.52
N ILE A 175 4.02 -3.08 -8.97
CA ILE A 175 4.51 -4.25 -8.20
C ILE A 175 6.00 -4.12 -7.83
N ASP A 176 6.81 -3.56 -8.72
CA ASP A 176 8.25 -3.35 -8.51
C ASP A 176 8.54 -2.34 -7.39
N THR A 177 7.65 -1.39 -7.16
CA THR A 177 7.79 -0.36 -6.13
C THR A 177 7.08 -0.73 -4.83
N ILE A 178 6.26 -1.76 -4.83
CA ILE A 178 5.57 -2.29 -3.64
C ILE A 178 6.31 -3.53 -3.12
N ASN A 179 6.06 -4.70 -3.66
CA ASN A 179 6.75 -5.92 -3.23
C ASN A 179 8.24 -5.89 -3.57
N GLY A 180 8.61 -5.33 -4.73
CA GLY A 180 10.00 -5.18 -5.14
C GLY A 180 10.83 -4.33 -4.17
N GLU A 181 10.25 -3.33 -3.50
CA GLU A 181 10.96 -2.56 -2.46
C GLU A 181 11.23 -3.43 -1.21
N ILE A 182 10.29 -4.28 -0.81
CA ILE A 182 10.53 -5.24 0.29
C ILE A 182 11.66 -6.21 -0.05
N LEU A 183 11.69 -6.73 -1.28
CA LEU A 183 12.78 -7.61 -1.75
C LEU A 183 14.13 -6.89 -1.75
N HIS A 184 14.15 -5.63 -2.19
CA HIS A 184 15.36 -4.82 -2.20
C HIS A 184 15.90 -4.58 -0.78
N ILE A 185 15.03 -4.28 0.17
CA ILE A 185 15.40 -4.12 1.58
C ILE A 185 15.90 -5.44 2.15
N ALA A 186 15.20 -6.55 1.88
CA ALA A 186 15.61 -7.88 2.33
C ALA A 186 17.03 -8.24 1.83
N GLN A 187 17.30 -8.03 0.55
CA GLN A 187 18.61 -8.27 -0.04
C GLN A 187 19.70 -7.41 0.62
N LYS A 188 19.42 -6.14 0.91
CA LYS A 188 20.40 -5.24 1.53
C LYS A 188 20.69 -5.54 3.00
N SER A 189 19.75 -6.15 3.69
CA SER A 189 19.88 -6.51 5.10
C SER A 189 20.19 -7.99 5.33
N ASP A 190 20.64 -8.70 4.28
CA ASP A 190 21.00 -10.11 4.32
C ASP A 190 19.87 -10.99 4.90
N THR A 191 18.64 -10.72 4.49
CA THR A 191 17.48 -11.53 4.84
C THR A 191 16.68 -11.90 3.59
N SER A 192 15.57 -12.63 3.73
CA SER A 192 14.74 -13.06 2.61
C SER A 192 13.28 -12.69 2.76
N ALA A 193 12.59 -12.56 1.62
CA ALA A 193 11.15 -12.27 1.57
C ALA A 193 10.47 -13.17 0.50
N PRO A 194 10.44 -14.50 0.70
CA PRO A 194 9.96 -15.44 -0.29
C PRO A 194 8.47 -15.27 -0.65
N LEU A 195 7.62 -14.91 0.31
CA LEU A 195 6.18 -14.68 0.03
C LEU A 195 5.98 -13.43 -0.82
N ASN A 196 6.68 -12.34 -0.51
CA ASN A 196 6.65 -11.13 -1.33
C ASN A 196 7.19 -11.39 -2.74
N ALA A 197 8.24 -12.22 -2.87
CA ALA A 197 8.79 -12.63 -4.16
C ALA A 197 7.79 -13.47 -4.96
N ALA A 198 7.12 -14.43 -4.33
CA ALA A 198 6.11 -15.27 -4.98
C ALA A 198 4.94 -14.43 -5.52
N ILE A 199 4.39 -13.52 -4.70
CA ILE A 199 3.31 -12.63 -5.13
C ILE A 199 3.76 -11.72 -6.28
N MET A 200 4.96 -11.13 -6.20
CA MET A 200 5.51 -10.33 -7.28
C MET A 200 5.60 -11.11 -8.59
N ASN A 201 6.09 -12.36 -8.52
CA ASN A 201 6.19 -13.22 -9.70
C ASN A 201 4.82 -13.55 -10.30
N LEU A 202 3.76 -13.74 -9.49
CA LEU A 202 2.40 -13.97 -9.99
C LEU A 202 1.86 -12.73 -10.72
N ILE A 203 2.06 -11.53 -10.18
CA ILE A 203 1.67 -10.28 -10.86
C ILE A 203 2.44 -10.13 -12.17
N LYS A 204 3.77 -10.34 -12.18
CA LYS A 204 4.58 -10.28 -13.40
C LYS A 204 4.11 -11.27 -14.48
N LYS A 205 3.73 -12.48 -14.08
CA LYS A 205 3.13 -13.45 -15.01
C LYS A 205 1.79 -12.95 -15.56
N ALA A 206 0.94 -12.36 -14.71
CA ALA A 206 -0.35 -11.81 -15.13
C ALA A 206 -0.18 -10.62 -16.10
N GLU A 207 0.77 -9.71 -15.86
CA GLU A 207 1.14 -8.61 -16.77
C GLU A 207 1.56 -9.11 -18.16
N ASN A 208 2.15 -10.30 -18.23
CA ASN A 208 2.60 -10.93 -19.48
C ASN A 208 1.55 -11.91 -20.09
N GLY A 209 0.28 -11.74 -19.76
CA GLY A 209 -0.81 -12.54 -20.33
C GLY A 209 -1.02 -13.93 -19.70
N GLY A 210 -0.38 -14.19 -18.56
CA GLY A 210 -0.59 -15.42 -17.80
C GLY A 210 -1.88 -15.39 -16.95
N LYS A 211 -2.04 -16.40 -16.07
CA LYS A 211 -3.19 -16.49 -15.16
C LYS A 211 -3.31 -15.24 -14.30
N THR A 212 -4.50 -14.63 -14.28
CA THR A 212 -4.79 -13.38 -13.54
C THR A 212 -5.63 -13.59 -12.29
N GLN A 213 -6.26 -14.76 -12.12
CA GLN A 213 -7.14 -15.03 -10.98
C GLN A 213 -6.70 -16.28 -10.23
N TYR A 214 -6.50 -16.13 -8.94
CA TYR A 214 -6.04 -17.16 -8.01
C TYR A 214 -6.99 -17.25 -6.82
N SER A 215 -7.25 -18.44 -6.32
CA SER A 215 -7.92 -18.64 -5.03
C SER A 215 -7.02 -18.18 -3.88
N GLY A 216 -7.62 -17.87 -2.73
CA GLY A 216 -6.85 -17.53 -1.54
C GLY A 216 -5.93 -18.67 -1.07
N ALA A 217 -6.31 -19.93 -1.31
CA ALA A 217 -5.47 -21.09 -1.02
C ALA A 217 -4.21 -21.12 -1.88
N GLU A 218 -4.33 -20.87 -3.20
CA GLU A 218 -3.18 -20.78 -4.11
C GLU A 218 -2.22 -19.62 -3.75
N LEU A 219 -2.74 -18.52 -3.18
CA LEU A 219 -1.90 -17.40 -2.74
C LEU A 219 -1.22 -17.64 -1.38
N CYS A 220 -1.62 -18.69 -0.66
CA CYS A 220 -1.02 -19.10 0.62
C CYS A 220 -0.02 -20.26 0.47
N ALA A 221 0.03 -20.90 -0.69
CA ALA A 221 0.91 -22.04 -1.00
C ALA A 221 2.32 -21.57 -1.40
#